data_67321777b736b7b1b3fb1941a6ded80c
#
_entry.id   67321777b736b7b1b3fb1941a6ded80c
#
_cell.length_a   1.000
_cell.length_b   1.000
_cell.length_c   1.000
_cell.angle_alpha   90.00
_cell.angle_beta   90.00
_cell.angle_gamma   90.00
#
_symmetry.space_group_name_H-M   'P 1'
#
loop_
_entity.id
_entity.type
_entity.pdbx_description
1 polymer ?
#
loop_
_entity_poly.entity_id
_entity_poly.type
_entity_poly.pdbx_seq_one_letter_code
_entity_poly.pdbx_strand_id
1 'polypeptide(L)'
;HIAVPLYDFLYNYLKANYPDKMEIYAGAFKKWADNIIANGVPHNNWNLLQARFIMNVGLVLEDNKEYADGKGREYYIDYVMNRSSIRQWSLTRLADYGFDINTGIWAECPGYSSVVINDYANFVNQFDTNLQYDLVKAMPVLSKAVATTPQYLFPNRMICGFGDTHPGYLSTNFFIRMIQNAQANGKKEQENYFTALLKCLNPDLGNDKTEKKNVRVSVNSFFEDKPLTLNPKVQPGKIEDYVSPLFYAPNVSWLVQRNGMHPRNSLMISLNGSEGNHMHANGISMELYGKGYVLGPDAGIGLFLYSGLDYAEYYSQFPSHNTVCVDGISSYPVMKSNHSFDLLSCFPASAEPGKAFTSVTYSNLYFREPESRADQTRMMSIVTTGAETGYYVDVFRSRKEKGGDKMHDYFYHNLGQTLTLTAADGSDLNLQPTEELAFAGAHLYAYSYLYDKKVAATNKDVKATFTIDMKDKDGDDIYMNLWMKGEPDREVFTALAPMTEGLSRTPNMPYNIKEQPTLTFVARQHGEAWNRPFVSIYEPSTKKEPSAIQSVSYFDAEGAGLEDFAGICVKSKNGRIDHIFSLSDAAQTA
;
A
#
# COMPACT_ATOMS: atom_id res chain seq x y z
N HIS A 1 -18.85 -4.78 24.67
CA HIS A 1 -18.38 -3.58 23.97
C HIS A 1 -19.25 -2.37 24.28
N ILE A 2 -20.55 -2.34 23.98
CA ILE A 2 -21.47 -1.23 24.32
C ILE A 2 -21.83 -1.23 25.81
N ALA A 3 -21.92 -2.38 26.46
CA ALA A 3 -22.34 -2.53 27.85
C ALA A 3 -21.47 -1.78 28.85
N VAL A 4 -20.15 -1.76 28.64
CA VAL A 4 -19.20 -1.11 29.56
C VAL A 4 -19.36 0.41 29.56
N PRO A 5 -19.36 1.12 28.42
CA PRO A 5 -19.67 2.55 28.40
C PRO A 5 -21.08 2.90 28.93
N LEU A 6 -22.09 2.06 28.66
CA LEU A 6 -23.43 2.28 29.20
C LEU A 6 -23.46 2.14 30.74
N TYR A 7 -22.70 1.19 31.29
CA TYR A 7 -22.56 1.03 32.73
C TYR A 7 -21.94 2.27 33.37
N ASP A 8 -20.88 2.81 32.79
CA ASP A 8 -20.27 4.05 33.27
C ASP A 8 -21.25 5.21 33.21
N PHE A 9 -21.91 5.41 32.08
CA PHE A 9 -22.94 6.45 31.92
C PHE A 9 -24.08 6.34 32.94
N LEU A 10 -24.50 5.12 33.29
CA LEU A 10 -25.59 4.86 34.23
C LEU A 10 -25.11 4.60 35.66
N TYR A 11 -23.80 4.67 35.94
CA TYR A 11 -23.19 4.23 37.19
C TYR A 11 -23.88 4.80 38.41
N ASN A 12 -24.06 6.13 38.51
CA ASN A 12 -24.70 6.78 39.66
C ASN A 12 -26.16 6.36 39.84
N TYR A 13 -26.88 6.19 38.72
CA TYR A 13 -28.26 5.71 38.77
C TYR A 13 -28.33 4.25 39.25
N LEU A 14 -27.50 3.38 38.72
CA LEU A 14 -27.42 1.97 39.09
C LEU A 14 -27.00 1.82 40.56
N LYS A 15 -25.98 2.55 41.00
CA LYS A 15 -25.50 2.54 42.39
C LYS A 15 -26.57 2.99 43.38
N ALA A 16 -27.39 3.99 43.03
CA ALA A 16 -28.47 4.50 43.86
C ALA A 16 -29.70 3.59 43.92
N ASN A 17 -30.06 2.94 42.81
CA ASN A 17 -31.31 2.19 42.68
C ASN A 17 -31.15 0.66 42.74
N TYR A 18 -29.93 0.14 42.40
CA TYR A 18 -29.63 -1.29 42.33
C TYR A 18 -28.26 -1.62 42.93
N PRO A 19 -27.97 -1.18 44.19
CA PRO A 19 -26.64 -1.34 44.78
C PRO A 19 -26.21 -2.81 44.90
N ASP A 20 -27.17 -3.72 45.12
CA ASP A 20 -26.96 -5.17 45.15
C ASP A 20 -26.53 -5.79 43.81
N LYS A 21 -26.70 -5.09 42.71
CA LYS A 21 -26.31 -5.54 41.37
C LYS A 21 -24.91 -5.09 40.97
N MET A 22 -24.33 -4.10 41.65
CA MET A 22 -23.04 -3.50 41.25
C MET A 22 -21.92 -4.52 41.22
N GLU A 23 -21.84 -5.40 42.24
CA GLU A 23 -20.84 -6.48 42.28
C GLU A 23 -21.02 -7.51 41.14
N ILE A 24 -22.31 -7.80 40.79
CA ILE A 24 -22.63 -8.72 39.69
C ILE A 24 -22.14 -8.13 38.36
N TYR A 25 -22.36 -6.84 38.09
CA TYR A 25 -21.90 -6.17 36.88
C TYR A 25 -20.38 -6.12 36.82
N ALA A 26 -19.72 -5.69 37.88
CA ALA A 26 -18.26 -5.68 37.96
C ALA A 26 -17.66 -7.08 37.75
N GLY A 27 -18.23 -8.12 38.38
CA GLY A 27 -17.83 -9.51 38.21
C GLY A 27 -17.98 -10.01 36.78
N ALA A 28 -19.06 -9.62 36.09
CA ALA A 28 -19.26 -9.98 34.69
C ALA A 28 -18.21 -9.32 33.77
N PHE A 29 -17.89 -8.04 33.97
CA PHE A 29 -16.86 -7.33 33.21
C PHE A 29 -15.47 -7.88 33.45
N LYS A 30 -15.12 -8.17 34.72
CA LYS A 30 -13.85 -8.81 35.10
C LYS A 30 -13.70 -10.18 34.44
N LYS A 31 -14.73 -11.03 34.51
CA LYS A 31 -14.73 -12.36 33.86
C LYS A 31 -14.52 -12.24 32.35
N TRP A 32 -15.11 -11.24 31.73
CA TRP A 32 -14.93 -10.99 30.30
C TRP A 32 -13.49 -10.57 29.97
N ALA A 33 -12.92 -9.61 30.70
CA ALA A 33 -11.53 -9.18 30.53
C ALA A 33 -10.54 -10.33 30.78
N ASP A 34 -10.72 -11.09 31.86
CA ASP A 34 -9.90 -12.26 32.19
C ASP A 34 -9.97 -13.34 31.09
N ASN A 35 -11.14 -13.55 30.48
CA ASN A 35 -11.30 -14.47 29.38
C ASN A 35 -10.54 -14.01 28.10
N ILE A 36 -10.55 -12.71 27.80
CA ILE A 36 -9.75 -12.15 26.71
C ILE A 36 -8.26 -12.36 26.96
N ILE A 37 -7.81 -12.07 28.18
CA ILE A 37 -6.40 -12.27 28.59
C ILE A 37 -5.95 -13.73 28.43
N ALA A 38 -6.84 -14.67 28.73
CA ALA A 38 -6.54 -16.11 28.65
C ALA A 38 -6.65 -16.71 27.24
N ASN A 39 -7.58 -16.20 26.42
CA ASN A 39 -7.98 -16.83 25.16
C ASN A 39 -7.93 -15.90 23.94
N GLY A 40 -7.39 -14.70 24.06
CA GLY A 40 -7.32 -13.72 22.99
C GLY A 40 -6.40 -14.11 21.82
N VAL A 41 -6.27 -13.20 20.88
CA VAL A 41 -5.39 -13.33 19.68
C VAL A 41 -4.23 -12.36 19.83
N PRO A 42 -2.99 -12.81 19.99
CA PRO A 42 -1.83 -11.94 20.17
C PRO A 42 -1.30 -11.37 18.85
N HIS A 43 -0.40 -10.43 18.94
CA HIS A 43 0.53 -9.89 17.93
C HIS A 43 -0.05 -9.40 16.58
N ASN A 44 -1.32 -8.98 16.53
CA ASN A 44 -1.93 -8.34 15.37
C ASN A 44 -2.99 -7.30 15.78
N ASN A 45 -3.73 -6.77 14.82
CA ASN A 45 -4.82 -5.80 15.05
C ASN A 45 -5.88 -6.29 16.05
N TRP A 46 -6.16 -7.60 16.12
CA TRP A 46 -7.08 -8.18 17.11
C TRP A 46 -6.60 -7.98 18.55
N ASN A 47 -5.30 -8.11 18.79
CA ASN A 47 -4.73 -7.86 20.12
C ASN A 47 -5.05 -6.42 20.58
N LEU A 48 -4.97 -5.46 19.67
CA LEU A 48 -5.23 -4.05 19.96
C LEU A 48 -6.71 -3.79 20.23
N LEU A 49 -7.59 -4.38 19.41
CA LEU A 49 -9.04 -4.33 19.65
C LEU A 49 -9.41 -4.92 21.02
N GLN A 50 -8.81 -6.04 21.40
CA GLN A 50 -9.02 -6.71 22.69
C GLN A 50 -8.46 -5.90 23.85
N ALA A 51 -7.28 -5.28 23.69
CA ALA A 51 -6.71 -4.38 24.69
C ALA A 51 -7.64 -3.21 25.00
N ARG A 52 -8.34 -2.65 23.98
CA ARG A 52 -9.35 -1.61 24.18
C ARG A 52 -10.52 -2.10 25.05
N PHE A 53 -10.95 -3.34 24.90
CA PHE A 53 -12.02 -3.90 25.73
C PHE A 53 -11.57 -4.07 27.19
N ILE A 54 -10.34 -4.55 27.41
CA ILE A 54 -9.75 -4.66 28.75
C ILE A 54 -9.60 -3.28 29.39
N MET A 55 -9.11 -2.29 28.62
CA MET A 55 -8.98 -0.90 29.06
C MET A 55 -10.31 -0.32 29.51
N ASN A 56 -11.36 -0.48 28.71
CA ASN A 56 -12.70 0.00 29.06
C ASN A 56 -13.22 -0.64 30.37
N VAL A 57 -12.96 -1.93 30.57
CA VAL A 57 -13.30 -2.60 31.84
C VAL A 57 -12.50 -1.98 32.99
N GLY A 58 -11.20 -1.76 32.85
CA GLY A 58 -10.39 -1.09 33.85
C GLY A 58 -10.92 0.28 34.23
N LEU A 59 -11.31 1.09 33.22
CA LEU A 59 -11.79 2.47 33.44
C LEU A 59 -13.09 2.56 34.27
N VAL A 60 -13.97 1.54 34.20
CA VAL A 60 -15.27 1.57 34.89
C VAL A 60 -15.28 0.82 36.23
N LEU A 61 -14.22 0.12 36.57
CA LEU A 61 -14.07 -0.55 37.85
C LEU A 61 -13.58 0.41 38.93
N GLU A 62 -13.88 0.08 40.19
CA GLU A 62 -13.29 0.70 41.37
C GLU A 62 -11.80 0.29 41.50
N ASP A 63 -11.11 0.92 42.46
CA ASP A 63 -9.70 0.62 42.76
C ASP A 63 -9.47 -0.85 43.14
N ASN A 64 -8.28 -1.35 42.96
CA ASN A 64 -7.92 -2.75 43.26
C ASN A 64 -8.31 -3.20 44.69
N LYS A 65 -8.16 -2.30 45.66
CA LYS A 65 -8.49 -2.55 47.10
C LYS A 65 -9.94 -2.85 47.36
N GLU A 66 -10.85 -2.45 46.47
CA GLU A 66 -12.31 -2.66 46.61
C GLU A 66 -12.72 -4.09 46.21
N TYR A 67 -11.79 -4.88 45.68
CA TYR A 67 -12.05 -6.24 45.25
C TYR A 67 -11.18 -7.25 46.02
N ALA A 68 -11.79 -8.34 46.50
CA ALA A 68 -11.11 -9.37 47.27
C ALA A 68 -9.97 -10.06 46.51
N ASP A 69 -10.04 -10.14 45.18
CA ASP A 69 -9.02 -10.69 44.31
C ASP A 69 -7.94 -9.66 43.89
N GLY A 70 -8.05 -8.42 44.35
CA GLY A 70 -7.13 -7.34 44.01
C GLY A 70 -7.15 -6.93 42.55
N LYS A 71 -8.18 -7.30 41.77
CA LYS A 71 -8.30 -7.02 40.35
C LYS A 71 -9.35 -5.91 40.11
N GLY A 72 -8.93 -4.67 40.22
CA GLY A 72 -9.72 -3.50 39.92
C GLY A 72 -9.13 -2.70 38.75
N ARG A 73 -9.34 -1.39 38.81
CA ARG A 73 -8.91 -0.42 37.78
C ARG A 73 -7.43 -0.54 37.46
N GLU A 74 -6.56 -0.42 38.43
CA GLU A 74 -5.12 -0.37 38.24
C GLU A 74 -4.59 -1.70 37.69
N TYR A 75 -5.19 -2.84 38.10
CA TYR A 75 -4.82 -4.16 37.61
C TYR A 75 -5.02 -4.28 36.09
N TYR A 76 -6.19 -3.91 35.58
CA TYR A 76 -6.49 -4.06 34.15
C TYR A 76 -5.79 -3.00 33.31
N ILE A 77 -5.65 -1.76 33.81
CA ILE A 77 -4.89 -0.71 33.10
C ILE A 77 -3.41 -1.08 33.01
N ASP A 78 -2.80 -1.56 34.11
CA ASP A 78 -1.42 -2.03 34.09
C ASP A 78 -1.27 -3.26 33.17
N TYR A 79 -2.29 -4.12 33.11
CA TYR A 79 -2.27 -5.26 32.20
C TYR A 79 -2.21 -4.78 30.73
N VAL A 80 -3.08 -3.86 30.35
CA VAL A 80 -3.08 -3.28 28.99
C VAL A 80 -1.74 -2.64 28.65
N MET A 81 -1.15 -1.92 29.60
CA MET A 81 0.06 -1.13 29.35
C MET A 81 1.35 -1.97 29.38
N ASN A 82 1.50 -2.84 30.38
CA ASN A 82 2.80 -3.43 30.74
C ASN A 82 2.81 -4.95 30.80
N ARG A 83 1.68 -5.61 31.03
CA ARG A 83 1.65 -7.07 31.21
C ARG A 83 1.27 -7.79 29.92
N SER A 84 1.75 -9.02 29.80
CA SER A 84 1.45 -9.87 28.64
C SER A 84 1.21 -11.30 29.07
N SER A 85 0.19 -11.93 28.49
CA SER A 85 0.03 -13.37 28.44
C SER A 85 0.51 -13.93 27.09
N ILE A 86 0.40 -15.24 26.92
CA ILE A 86 0.63 -15.88 25.61
C ILE A 86 -0.42 -15.40 24.59
N ARG A 87 -1.63 -15.04 25.05
CA ARG A 87 -2.79 -14.77 24.21
C ARG A 87 -3.15 -13.29 24.12
N GLN A 88 -2.63 -12.44 24.99
CA GLN A 88 -2.87 -11.00 25.00
C GLN A 88 -1.60 -10.26 25.39
N TRP A 89 -1.04 -9.47 24.50
CA TRP A 89 0.14 -8.66 24.75
C TRP A 89 -0.22 -7.26 25.23
N SER A 90 0.69 -6.67 26.01
CA SER A 90 0.61 -5.25 26.36
C SER A 90 0.77 -4.34 25.14
N LEU A 91 0.32 -3.09 25.25
CA LEU A 91 0.50 -2.08 24.21
C LEU A 91 1.98 -1.83 23.90
N THR A 92 2.84 -1.78 24.95
CA THR A 92 4.29 -1.61 24.77
C THR A 92 4.91 -2.74 23.98
N ARG A 93 4.66 -3.98 24.39
CA ARG A 93 5.19 -5.16 23.68
C ARG A 93 4.69 -5.25 22.24
N LEU A 94 3.41 -4.93 22.02
CA LEU A 94 2.81 -4.96 20.69
C LEU A 94 3.41 -3.87 19.79
N ALA A 95 3.64 -2.66 20.33
CA ALA A 95 4.28 -1.58 19.59
C ALA A 95 5.72 -1.93 19.20
N ASP A 96 6.50 -2.47 20.14
CA ASP A 96 7.89 -2.90 19.90
C ASP A 96 7.99 -4.03 18.86
N TYR A 97 6.98 -4.90 18.81
CA TYR A 97 6.94 -6.00 17.85
C TYR A 97 6.54 -5.55 16.45
N GLY A 98 5.58 -4.65 16.34
CA GLY A 98 4.91 -4.38 15.07
C GLY A 98 5.35 -3.11 14.35
N PHE A 99 5.84 -2.07 15.08
CA PHE A 99 6.36 -0.86 14.45
C PHE A 99 7.86 -0.98 14.17
N ASP A 100 8.26 -0.68 12.96
CA ASP A 100 9.68 -0.42 12.68
C ASP A 100 10.10 0.90 13.31
N ILE A 101 11.13 0.85 14.17
CA ILE A 101 11.58 2.03 14.91
C ILE A 101 12.18 3.13 14.01
N ASN A 102 12.71 2.75 12.85
CA ASN A 102 13.36 3.66 11.91
C ASN A 102 12.35 4.36 11.00
N THR A 103 11.34 3.65 10.52
CA THR A 103 10.34 4.17 9.59
C THR A 103 9.03 4.55 10.27
N GLY A 104 8.69 3.94 11.40
CA GLY A 104 7.37 4.08 12.04
C GLY A 104 6.27 3.27 11.35
N ILE A 105 6.60 2.46 10.34
CA ILE A 105 5.61 1.64 9.62
C ILE A 105 5.24 0.43 10.46
N TRP A 106 3.95 0.16 10.57
CA TRP A 106 3.40 -1.05 11.18
C TRP A 106 3.50 -2.24 10.21
N ALA A 107 3.79 -3.44 10.74
CA ALA A 107 4.06 -4.67 9.98
C ALA A 107 2.79 -5.30 9.35
N GLU A 108 1.98 -4.48 8.69
CA GLU A 108 0.79 -4.89 7.92
C GLU A 108 0.64 -3.99 6.69
N CYS A 109 -0.19 -4.40 5.73
CA CYS A 109 -0.51 -3.59 4.55
C CYS A 109 -1.08 -2.20 4.91
N PRO A 110 -1.08 -1.21 4.01
CA PRO A 110 -1.45 0.18 4.31
C PRO A 110 -2.82 0.35 4.96
N GLY A 111 -3.81 -0.43 4.52
CA GLY A 111 -5.16 -0.42 5.08
C GLY A 111 -5.19 -0.78 6.56
N TYR A 112 -4.61 -1.92 6.90
CA TYR A 112 -4.54 -2.41 8.29
C TYR A 112 -3.56 -1.61 9.14
N SER A 113 -2.43 -1.16 8.59
CA SER A 113 -1.53 -0.24 9.26
C SER A 113 -2.25 1.04 9.70
N SER A 114 -3.10 1.60 8.83
CA SER A 114 -3.93 2.77 9.15
C SER A 114 -4.93 2.50 10.29
N VAL A 115 -5.53 1.31 10.33
CA VAL A 115 -6.43 0.90 11.42
C VAL A 115 -5.68 0.83 12.75
N VAL A 116 -4.53 0.18 12.78
CA VAL A 116 -3.69 0.03 13.97
C VAL A 116 -3.22 1.38 14.49
N ILE A 117 -2.71 2.25 13.62
CA ILE A 117 -2.29 3.62 13.98
C ILE A 117 -3.47 4.39 14.58
N ASN A 118 -4.66 4.26 14.00
CA ASN A 118 -5.87 4.91 14.51
C ASN A 118 -6.28 4.40 15.89
N ASP A 119 -6.17 3.10 16.14
CA ASP A 119 -6.48 2.51 17.44
C ASP A 119 -5.47 2.94 18.52
N TYR A 120 -4.16 2.97 18.21
CA TYR A 120 -3.16 3.54 19.11
C TYR A 120 -3.41 5.02 19.40
N ALA A 121 -3.79 5.80 18.41
CA ALA A 121 -4.16 7.20 18.60
C ALA A 121 -5.38 7.37 19.52
N ASN A 122 -6.35 6.46 19.45
CA ASN A 122 -7.47 6.42 20.40
C ASN A 122 -7.00 6.07 21.81
N PHE A 123 -6.05 5.14 21.98
CA PHE A 123 -5.44 4.89 23.29
C PHE A 123 -4.73 6.13 23.84
N VAL A 124 -3.96 6.84 22.99
CA VAL A 124 -3.35 8.12 23.39
C VAL A 124 -4.39 9.07 23.99
N ASN A 125 -5.53 9.24 23.31
CA ASN A 125 -6.61 10.09 23.82
C ASN A 125 -7.21 9.56 25.13
N GLN A 126 -7.44 8.25 25.27
CA GLN A 126 -7.99 7.66 26.49
C GLN A 126 -7.01 7.83 27.68
N PHE A 127 -5.72 7.64 27.48
CA PHE A 127 -4.70 7.83 28.51
C PHE A 127 -4.58 9.30 28.95
N ASP A 128 -4.56 10.23 28.00
CA ASP A 128 -4.55 11.67 28.32
C ASP A 128 -5.81 12.10 29.08
N THR A 129 -6.99 11.63 28.66
CA THR A 129 -8.28 12.10 29.18
C THR A 129 -8.63 11.48 30.53
N ASN A 130 -8.42 10.17 30.69
CA ASN A 130 -8.90 9.44 31.86
C ASN A 130 -7.81 9.20 32.90
N LEU A 131 -6.54 9.17 32.50
CA LEU A 131 -5.42 8.81 33.37
C LEU A 131 -4.38 9.92 33.51
N GLN A 132 -4.50 11.02 32.76
CA GLN A 132 -3.50 12.11 32.73
C GLN A 132 -2.09 11.57 32.47
N TYR A 133 -1.98 10.61 31.59
CA TYR A 133 -0.76 9.91 31.26
C TYR A 133 -0.39 10.10 29.79
N ASP A 134 0.81 10.64 29.53
CA ASP A 134 1.32 10.90 28.19
C ASP A 134 1.86 9.61 27.54
N LEU A 135 0.99 8.89 26.82
CA LEU A 135 1.33 7.65 26.15
C LEU A 135 2.36 7.86 25.03
N VAL A 136 2.33 9.01 24.35
CA VAL A 136 3.30 9.35 23.28
C VAL A 136 4.71 9.54 23.84
N LYS A 137 4.84 10.07 25.07
CA LYS A 137 6.14 10.14 25.76
C LYS A 137 6.66 8.74 26.12
N ALA A 138 5.77 7.85 26.55
CA ALA A 138 6.12 6.45 26.89
C ALA A 138 6.45 5.61 25.64
N MET A 139 5.79 5.88 24.52
CA MET A 139 5.98 5.19 23.23
C MET A 139 6.18 6.20 22.10
N PRO A 140 7.40 6.76 21.93
CA PRO A 140 7.66 7.81 20.92
C PRO A 140 7.41 7.35 19.47
N VAL A 141 7.48 6.05 19.20
CA VAL A 141 7.19 5.47 17.88
C VAL A 141 5.78 5.79 17.39
N LEU A 142 4.81 6.05 18.29
CA LEU A 142 3.44 6.40 17.90
C LEU A 142 3.39 7.76 17.16
N SER A 143 4.13 8.75 17.65
CA SER A 143 4.24 10.05 16.96
C SER A 143 4.91 9.90 15.59
N LYS A 144 5.96 9.08 15.51
CA LYS A 144 6.65 8.77 14.26
C LYS A 144 5.73 8.04 13.28
N ALA A 145 5.00 7.04 13.74
CA ALA A 145 4.07 6.28 12.92
C ALA A 145 3.02 7.18 12.26
N VAL A 146 2.43 8.10 13.04
CA VAL A 146 1.47 9.08 12.51
C VAL A 146 2.14 10.04 11.52
N ALA A 147 3.34 10.54 11.83
CA ALA A 147 4.09 11.45 10.97
C ALA A 147 4.52 10.80 9.63
N THR A 148 4.69 9.49 9.60
CA THR A 148 5.10 8.74 8.41
C THR A 148 3.94 8.37 7.48
N THR A 149 2.67 8.42 7.95
CA THR A 149 1.51 8.03 7.13
C THR A 149 1.41 8.73 5.77
N PRO A 150 1.87 10.00 5.56
CA PRO A 150 1.88 10.61 4.24
C PRO A 150 2.71 9.85 3.19
N GLN A 151 3.64 8.99 3.61
CA GLN A 151 4.42 8.16 2.67
C GLN A 151 3.53 7.18 1.88
N TYR A 152 2.38 6.78 2.43
CA TYR A 152 1.41 5.95 1.71
C TYR A 152 0.70 6.67 0.56
N LEU A 153 0.77 8.02 0.49
CA LEU A 153 -0.04 8.80 -0.44
C LEU A 153 0.53 8.82 -1.85
N PHE A 154 -0.31 8.51 -2.81
CA PHE A 154 -0.16 8.97 -4.18
C PHE A 154 -0.38 10.50 -4.28
N PRO A 155 0.08 11.15 -5.36
CA PRO A 155 -0.11 12.59 -5.53
C PRO A 155 -1.58 13.06 -5.47
N ASN A 156 -2.55 12.22 -5.84
CA ASN A 156 -3.99 12.48 -5.70
C ASN A 156 -4.55 12.25 -4.29
N ARG A 157 -3.70 11.98 -3.30
CA ARG A 157 -4.03 11.73 -1.89
C ARG A 157 -4.64 10.37 -1.57
N MET A 158 -4.79 9.49 -2.52
CA MET A 158 -5.15 8.09 -2.25
C MET A 158 -3.94 7.34 -1.68
N ILE A 159 -4.20 6.34 -0.84
CA ILE A 159 -3.15 5.46 -0.30
C ILE A 159 -2.80 4.35 -1.28
N CYS A 160 -1.55 3.86 -1.22
CA CYS A 160 -1.11 2.65 -1.93
C CYS A 160 -2.00 1.46 -1.59
N GLY A 161 -2.24 0.59 -2.58
CA GLY A 161 -3.31 -0.40 -2.58
C GLY A 161 -2.89 -1.83 -2.29
N PHE A 162 -1.61 -2.12 -1.98
CA PHE A 162 -1.14 -3.49 -1.85
C PHE A 162 -1.69 -4.24 -0.63
N GLY A 163 -1.75 -5.58 -0.74
CA GLY A 163 -2.31 -6.47 0.27
C GLY A 163 -3.80 -6.24 0.48
N ASP A 164 -4.30 -6.57 1.68
CA ASP A 164 -5.70 -6.39 2.07
C ASP A 164 -6.07 -4.90 2.26
N THR A 165 -5.71 -4.05 1.31
CA THR A 165 -5.98 -2.62 1.37
C THR A 165 -7.15 -2.24 0.49
N HIS A 166 -8.16 -1.59 1.08
CA HIS A 166 -9.13 -0.84 0.30
C HIS A 166 -8.55 0.52 -0.09
N PRO A 167 -8.45 0.86 -1.37
CA PRO A 167 -8.07 2.20 -1.78
C PRO A 167 -8.97 3.26 -1.13
N GLY A 168 -8.35 4.31 -0.64
CA GLY A 168 -9.05 5.36 0.09
C GLY A 168 -8.10 6.47 0.52
N TYR A 169 -8.53 7.25 1.49
CA TYR A 169 -7.80 8.39 2.03
C TYR A 169 -7.33 8.09 3.45
N LEU A 170 -6.28 8.78 3.90
CA LEU A 170 -5.83 8.70 5.29
C LEU A 170 -6.93 9.18 6.24
N SER A 171 -7.09 8.50 7.36
CA SER A 171 -7.93 8.97 8.46
C SER A 171 -7.38 10.27 9.04
N THR A 172 -8.23 11.24 9.31
CA THR A 172 -7.84 12.47 9.99
C THR A 172 -7.75 12.31 11.50
N ASN A 173 -8.39 11.27 12.04
CA ASN A 173 -8.52 11.07 13.48
C ASN A 173 -7.18 10.95 14.19
N PHE A 174 -6.24 10.18 13.66
CA PHE A 174 -4.95 10.03 14.34
C PHE A 174 -4.13 11.34 14.37
N PHE A 175 -4.26 12.23 13.40
CA PHE A 175 -3.65 13.57 13.47
C PHE A 175 -4.32 14.41 14.56
N ILE A 176 -5.64 14.37 14.63
CA ILE A 176 -6.42 15.06 15.69
C ILE A 176 -5.97 14.60 17.06
N ARG A 177 -5.84 13.29 17.30
CA ARG A 177 -5.41 12.74 18.59
C ARG A 177 -3.97 13.15 18.95
N MET A 178 -3.07 13.24 17.98
CA MET A 178 -1.70 13.75 18.20
C MET A 178 -1.71 15.24 18.58
N ILE A 179 -2.55 16.06 17.94
CA ILE A 179 -2.72 17.48 18.30
C ILE A 179 -3.25 17.60 19.72
N GLN A 180 -4.29 16.85 20.09
CA GLN A 180 -4.88 16.85 21.42
C GLN A 180 -3.88 16.41 22.50
N ASN A 181 -3.10 15.35 22.25
CA ASN A 181 -2.01 14.92 23.13
C ASN A 181 -0.96 16.04 23.32
N ALA A 182 -0.55 16.65 22.22
CA ALA A 182 0.45 17.73 22.26
C ALA A 182 -0.07 18.93 23.06
N GLN A 183 -1.35 19.29 22.93
CA GLN A 183 -2.00 20.35 23.71
C GLN A 183 -2.09 20.00 25.19
N ALA A 184 -2.52 18.77 25.54
CA ALA A 184 -2.63 18.31 26.92
C ALA A 184 -1.28 18.29 27.65
N ASN A 185 -0.19 18.03 26.92
CA ASN A 185 1.15 17.87 27.47
C ASN A 185 2.12 19.04 27.18
N GLY A 186 1.61 20.17 26.64
CA GLY A 186 2.40 21.39 26.40
C GLY A 186 3.47 21.27 25.31
N LYS A 187 3.34 20.32 24.36
CA LYS A 187 4.32 20.03 23.29
C LYS A 187 4.05 20.90 22.05
N LYS A 188 4.41 22.17 22.11
CA LYS A 188 4.04 23.18 21.12
C LYS A 188 4.52 22.90 19.70
N GLU A 189 5.72 22.38 19.55
CA GLU A 189 6.29 22.05 18.23
C GLU A 189 5.52 20.91 17.57
N GLN A 190 5.22 19.87 18.32
CA GLN A 190 4.43 18.72 17.86
C GLN A 190 2.99 19.13 17.51
N GLU A 191 2.36 19.98 18.33
CA GLU A 191 1.05 20.56 18.03
C GLU A 191 1.05 21.29 16.68
N ASN A 192 2.04 22.18 16.47
CA ASN A 192 2.17 22.95 15.25
C ASN A 192 2.42 22.06 14.02
N TYR A 193 3.29 21.05 14.15
CA TYR A 193 3.60 20.09 13.09
C TYR A 193 2.35 19.35 12.62
N PHE A 194 1.62 18.69 13.54
CA PHE A 194 0.42 17.94 13.18
C PHE A 194 -0.75 18.84 12.76
N THR A 195 -0.82 20.08 13.28
CA THR A 195 -1.81 21.07 12.82
C THR A 195 -1.54 21.48 11.37
N ALA A 196 -0.29 21.74 11.00
CA ALA A 196 0.10 22.11 9.64
C ALA A 196 -0.16 20.95 8.66
N LEU A 197 0.16 19.71 9.05
CA LEU A 197 -0.09 18.50 8.28
C LEU A 197 -1.60 18.25 8.09
N LEU A 198 -2.38 18.31 9.17
CA LEU A 198 -3.84 18.14 9.11
C LEU A 198 -4.49 19.16 8.18
N LYS A 199 -4.10 20.44 8.26
CA LYS A 199 -4.58 21.49 7.36
C LYS A 199 -4.15 21.26 5.90
N CYS A 200 -2.95 20.73 5.67
CA CYS A 200 -2.48 20.35 4.34
C CYS A 200 -3.34 19.25 3.70
N LEU A 201 -3.71 18.25 4.48
CA LEU A 201 -4.49 17.11 4.00
C LEU A 201 -6.00 17.41 3.91
N ASN A 202 -6.49 18.37 4.67
CA ASN A 202 -7.89 18.77 4.74
C ASN A 202 -8.03 20.30 4.65
N PRO A 203 -7.90 20.88 3.46
CA PRO A 203 -7.96 22.34 3.28
C PRO A 203 -9.33 22.94 3.67
N ASP A 204 -10.39 22.14 3.68
CA ASP A 204 -11.75 22.56 4.07
C ASP A 204 -12.01 22.46 5.57
N LEU A 205 -11.03 21.99 6.36
CA LEU A 205 -11.16 21.86 7.79
C LEU A 205 -11.25 23.26 8.45
N GLY A 206 -12.37 23.55 9.08
CA GLY A 206 -12.67 24.86 9.69
C GLY A 206 -13.54 25.76 8.83
N ASN A 207 -13.94 25.37 7.63
CA ASN A 207 -14.99 26.03 6.89
C ASN A 207 -16.35 25.55 7.39
N ASP A 208 -17.10 26.42 8.06
CA ASP A 208 -18.39 26.19 8.74
C ASP A 208 -19.48 25.43 7.93
N LYS A 209 -19.24 25.20 6.64
CA LYS A 209 -20.21 24.58 5.74
C LYS A 209 -20.18 23.05 5.72
N THR A 210 -19.10 22.43 6.18
CA THR A 210 -18.92 20.96 6.16
C THR A 210 -19.22 20.27 7.49
N GLU A 211 -19.20 20.99 8.61
CA GLU A 211 -19.41 20.41 9.95
C GLU A 211 -20.85 19.91 10.22
N LYS A 212 -21.82 20.23 9.38
CA LYS A 212 -23.24 19.83 9.56
C LYS A 212 -23.63 18.51 8.88
N LYS A 213 -22.72 17.79 8.21
CA LYS A 213 -23.05 16.50 7.60
C LYS A 213 -22.65 15.33 8.50
N ASN A 214 -23.64 14.82 9.24
CA ASN A 214 -23.66 13.49 9.85
C ASN A 214 -22.53 13.16 10.85
N VAL A 215 -22.39 13.92 11.92
CA VAL A 215 -21.77 13.39 13.13
C VAL A 215 -22.70 12.28 13.64
N ARG A 216 -22.43 11.03 13.29
CA ARG A 216 -22.98 9.89 14.02
C ARG A 216 -22.39 9.97 15.42
N VAL A 217 -23.13 10.54 16.34
CA VAL A 217 -22.80 10.49 17.76
C VAL A 217 -22.79 9.01 18.15
N SER A 218 -21.61 8.43 18.30
CA SER A 218 -21.48 7.08 18.85
C SER A 218 -21.50 7.19 20.38
N VAL A 219 -21.90 6.12 21.07
CA VAL A 219 -21.82 6.08 22.55
C VAL A 219 -20.38 6.35 23.02
N ASN A 220 -19.38 6.01 22.24
CA ASN A 220 -17.97 6.27 22.54
C ASN A 220 -17.64 7.78 22.48
N SER A 221 -18.29 8.56 21.63
CA SER A 221 -18.02 10.00 21.52
C SER A 221 -18.35 10.80 22.78
N PHE A 222 -19.26 10.31 23.61
CA PHE A 222 -19.56 10.92 24.92
C PHE A 222 -18.38 10.86 25.91
N PHE A 223 -17.47 9.91 25.74
CA PHE A 223 -16.33 9.70 26.64
C PHE A 223 -15.00 10.19 26.05
N GLU A 224 -14.95 10.45 24.75
CA GLU A 224 -13.72 10.66 24.02
C GLU A 224 -13.57 12.07 23.42
N ASP A 225 -14.64 12.84 23.31
CA ASP A 225 -14.61 14.06 22.51
C ASP A 225 -14.35 15.33 23.34
N LYS A 226 -13.08 15.70 23.41
CA LYS A 226 -12.73 17.12 23.64
C LYS A 226 -12.84 17.85 22.29
N PRO A 227 -13.44 19.04 22.23
CA PRO A 227 -13.48 19.83 21.00
C PRO A 227 -12.06 20.08 20.50
N LEU A 228 -11.81 19.81 19.23
CA LEU A 228 -10.54 20.13 18.60
C LEU A 228 -10.43 21.65 18.42
N THR A 229 -9.44 22.25 19.03
CA THR A 229 -9.11 23.67 18.82
C THR A 229 -7.79 23.75 18.08
N LEU A 230 -7.84 24.12 16.80
CA LEU A 230 -6.63 24.31 16.00
C LEU A 230 -6.07 25.72 16.22
N ASN A 231 -4.73 25.81 16.31
CA ASN A 231 -4.05 27.10 16.33
C ASN A 231 -4.27 27.81 14.99
N PRO A 232 -4.96 28.97 14.96
CA PRO A 232 -5.28 29.69 13.71
C PRO A 232 -4.03 30.29 13.06
N LYS A 233 -2.95 30.49 13.80
CA LYS A 233 -1.69 31.06 13.29
C LYS A 233 -0.83 30.05 12.53
N VAL A 234 -1.06 28.74 12.71
CA VAL A 234 -0.35 27.69 11.99
C VAL A 234 -0.90 27.61 10.58
N GLN A 235 -0.05 27.86 9.59
CA GLN A 235 -0.40 27.74 8.18
C GLN A 235 -0.42 26.27 7.75
N PRO A 236 -1.20 25.88 6.71
CA PRO A 236 -1.09 24.57 6.10
C PRO A 236 0.35 24.31 5.63
N GLY A 237 0.89 23.11 5.89
CA GLY A 237 2.14 22.68 5.30
C GLY A 237 1.97 22.35 3.81
N LYS A 238 3.08 22.14 3.11
CA LYS A 238 3.08 21.57 1.77
C LYS A 238 3.26 20.05 1.91
N ILE A 239 2.58 19.26 1.09
CA ILE A 239 2.67 17.80 1.21
C ILE A 239 4.10 17.30 0.98
N GLU A 240 4.85 18.01 0.15
CA GLU A 240 6.26 17.74 -0.15
C GLU A 240 7.14 17.79 1.11
N ASP A 241 6.73 18.54 2.15
CA ASP A 241 7.45 18.64 3.42
C ASP A 241 7.30 17.36 4.27
N TYR A 242 6.34 16.49 3.94
CA TYR A 242 5.98 15.28 4.72
C TYR A 242 6.27 13.97 4.00
N VAL A 243 6.79 14.02 2.78
CA VAL A 243 7.14 12.84 1.99
C VAL A 243 8.58 12.91 1.48
N SER A 244 9.14 11.74 1.20
CA SER A 244 10.50 11.60 0.68
C SER A 244 10.46 11.30 -0.82
N PRO A 245 11.45 11.71 -1.61
CA PRO A 245 11.56 11.32 -3.02
C PRO A 245 11.74 9.80 -3.20
N LEU A 246 12.38 9.15 -2.25
CA LEU A 246 12.46 7.70 -2.12
C LEU A 246 12.25 7.32 -0.65
N PHE A 247 11.38 6.36 -0.39
CA PHE A 247 11.10 5.83 0.95
C PHE A 247 11.09 4.30 0.90
N TYR A 248 11.78 3.66 1.83
CA TYR A 248 11.83 2.20 1.95
C TYR A 248 11.46 1.74 3.36
N ALA A 249 10.50 0.84 3.45
CA ALA A 249 10.04 0.19 4.68
C ALA A 249 10.28 -1.33 4.58
N PRO A 250 11.41 -1.83 5.07
CA PRO A 250 11.79 -3.24 4.93
C PRO A 250 10.84 -4.20 5.67
N ASN A 251 10.28 -3.77 6.79
CA ASN A 251 9.38 -4.59 7.62
C ASN A 251 8.01 -4.91 6.98
N VAL A 252 7.71 -4.31 5.85
CA VAL A 252 6.54 -4.61 5.00
C VAL A 252 6.93 -4.82 3.54
N SER A 253 8.23 -4.85 3.25
CA SER A 253 8.76 -4.99 1.89
C SER A 253 8.12 -3.97 0.92
N TRP A 254 8.20 -2.69 1.26
CA TRP A 254 7.57 -1.62 0.49
C TRP A 254 8.55 -0.49 0.21
N LEU A 255 8.63 -0.11 -1.07
CA LEU A 255 9.48 0.99 -1.53
C LEU A 255 8.67 1.94 -2.43
N VAL A 256 8.83 3.22 -2.20
CA VAL A 256 8.21 4.28 -3.01
C VAL A 256 9.27 5.14 -3.66
N GLN A 257 9.05 5.47 -4.94
CA GLN A 257 9.79 6.49 -5.66
C GLN A 257 8.80 7.51 -6.22
N ARG A 258 9.17 8.82 -6.17
CA ARG A 258 8.34 9.89 -6.71
C ARG A 258 9.19 11.07 -7.18
N ASN A 259 8.71 11.78 -8.20
CA ASN A 259 9.35 13.00 -8.71
C ASN A 259 8.62 14.29 -8.28
N GLY A 260 7.60 14.17 -7.44
CA GLY A 260 6.80 15.28 -6.93
C GLY A 260 5.49 14.80 -6.32
N MET A 261 4.65 15.75 -5.91
CA MET A 261 3.32 15.50 -5.34
C MET A 261 2.22 16.32 -6.02
N HIS A 262 2.49 16.87 -7.19
CA HIS A 262 1.46 17.55 -7.99
C HIS A 262 0.49 16.51 -8.58
N PRO A 263 -0.82 16.59 -8.32
CA PRO A 263 -1.77 15.51 -8.65
C PRO A 263 -1.76 15.11 -10.13
N ARG A 264 -1.58 16.04 -11.06
CA ARG A 264 -1.62 15.75 -12.50
C ARG A 264 -0.24 15.47 -13.10
N ASN A 265 0.79 16.15 -12.62
CA ASN A 265 2.08 16.24 -13.32
C ASN A 265 3.14 15.33 -12.71
N SER A 266 2.92 14.82 -11.49
CA SER A 266 3.89 13.95 -10.84
C SER A 266 3.71 12.49 -11.22
N LEU A 267 4.84 11.78 -11.19
CA LEU A 267 4.94 10.33 -11.34
C LEU A 267 5.30 9.71 -10.01
N MET A 268 4.77 8.52 -9.74
CA MET A 268 5.08 7.75 -8.54
C MET A 268 5.02 6.26 -8.85
N ILE A 269 6.00 5.53 -8.31
CA ILE A 269 6.04 4.07 -8.27
C ILE A 269 5.86 3.65 -6.81
N SER A 270 4.99 2.68 -6.56
CA SER A 270 4.94 1.90 -5.33
C SER A 270 5.37 0.47 -5.66
N LEU A 271 6.47 0.00 -5.06
CA LEU A 271 6.96 -1.37 -5.19
C LEU A 271 6.66 -2.11 -3.89
N ASN A 272 6.00 -3.24 -4.00
CA ASN A 272 5.53 -4.02 -2.86
C ASN A 272 5.88 -5.49 -3.01
N GLY A 273 6.43 -6.03 -1.94
CA GLY A 273 6.67 -7.45 -1.71
C GLY A 273 5.65 -8.02 -0.74
N SER A 274 6.04 -9.08 -0.03
CA SER A 274 5.16 -9.78 0.92
C SER A 274 5.87 -9.99 2.25
N GLU A 275 5.92 -8.96 3.08
CA GLU A 275 6.42 -9.05 4.45
C GLU A 275 5.37 -8.52 5.43
N GLY A 276 5.13 -9.24 6.55
CA GLY A 276 4.14 -8.86 7.55
C GLY A 276 2.80 -9.55 7.39
N ASN A 277 1.73 -8.93 7.93
CA ASN A 277 0.38 -9.49 7.90
C ASN A 277 -0.48 -8.82 6.81
N HIS A 278 -1.53 -9.53 6.41
CA HIS A 278 -2.49 -9.06 5.39
C HIS A 278 -1.83 -8.78 4.04
N MET A 279 -0.82 -9.58 3.69
CA MET A 279 -0.10 -9.48 2.42
C MET A 279 -0.63 -10.47 1.40
N HIS A 280 -0.37 -10.20 0.14
CA HIS A 280 -0.65 -11.06 -1.00
C HIS A 280 0.64 -11.67 -1.55
N ALA A 281 0.55 -12.63 -2.48
CA ALA A 281 1.70 -13.15 -3.19
C ALA A 281 2.13 -12.16 -4.29
N ASN A 282 2.84 -11.11 -3.89
CA ASN A 282 3.20 -9.98 -4.77
C ASN A 282 4.50 -10.21 -5.55
N GLY A 283 5.44 -11.00 -5.01
CA GLY A 283 6.80 -11.03 -5.55
C GLY A 283 7.48 -9.67 -5.44
N ILE A 284 7.82 -9.05 -6.58
CA ILE A 284 8.19 -7.63 -6.67
C ILE A 284 7.14 -6.95 -7.54
N SER A 285 5.98 -6.65 -6.98
CA SER A 285 4.89 -6.00 -7.69
C SER A 285 5.06 -4.48 -7.73
N MET A 286 4.39 -3.83 -8.68
CA MET A 286 4.38 -2.37 -8.80
C MET A 286 2.99 -1.79 -8.95
N GLU A 287 2.81 -0.58 -8.43
CA GLU A 287 1.70 0.32 -8.77
C GLU A 287 2.29 1.56 -9.47
N LEU A 288 1.67 2.01 -10.55
CA LEU A 288 2.10 3.18 -11.34
C LEU A 288 1.05 4.28 -11.32
N TYR A 289 1.47 5.49 -10.95
CA TYR A 289 0.62 6.68 -10.89
C TYR A 289 0.99 7.68 -11.98
N GLY A 290 0.02 8.23 -12.69
CA GLY A 290 0.24 9.31 -13.65
C GLY A 290 -1.05 10.01 -14.04
N LYS A 291 -0.95 11.27 -14.45
CA LYS A 291 -2.07 12.08 -14.95
C LYS A 291 -3.30 12.13 -14.03
N GLY A 292 -3.07 12.01 -12.71
CA GLY A 292 -4.11 12.12 -11.69
C GLY A 292 -4.64 10.80 -11.14
N TYR A 293 -4.20 9.67 -11.67
CA TYR A 293 -4.75 8.35 -11.34
C TYR A 293 -3.67 7.29 -11.11
N VAL A 294 -4.00 6.27 -10.32
CA VAL A 294 -3.23 5.03 -10.25
C VAL A 294 -3.59 4.24 -11.50
N LEU A 295 -2.81 4.36 -12.56
CA LEU A 295 -3.10 3.76 -13.87
C LEU A 295 -2.80 2.26 -13.88
N GLY A 296 -1.66 1.85 -13.31
CA GLY A 296 -1.31 0.46 -13.08
C GLY A 296 -1.51 0.11 -11.60
N PRO A 297 -2.71 -0.27 -11.17
CA PRO A 297 -3.03 -0.51 -9.77
C PRO A 297 -2.57 -1.87 -9.27
N ASP A 298 -2.53 -2.03 -7.94
CA ASP A 298 -2.72 -3.33 -7.30
C ASP A 298 -4.18 -3.79 -7.47
N ALA A 299 -4.40 -5.09 -7.57
CA ALA A 299 -5.74 -5.65 -7.76
C ALA A 299 -6.65 -5.47 -6.54
N GLY A 300 -6.07 -5.30 -5.36
CA GLY A 300 -6.81 -5.18 -4.10
C GLY A 300 -7.37 -6.52 -3.63
N ILE A 301 -8.56 -6.51 -3.06
CA ILE A 301 -9.17 -7.65 -2.37
C ILE A 301 -10.43 -8.20 -3.03
N GLY A 302 -10.85 -7.64 -4.16
CA GLY A 302 -12.13 -7.96 -4.78
C GLY A 302 -13.33 -7.39 -4.00
N LEU A 303 -14.51 -7.94 -4.23
CA LEU A 303 -15.75 -7.42 -3.62
C LEU A 303 -15.87 -7.77 -2.13
N PHE A 304 -15.37 -8.93 -1.73
CA PHE A 304 -15.57 -9.47 -0.39
C PHE A 304 -14.30 -10.13 0.14
N LEU A 305 -13.63 -9.44 1.06
CA LEU A 305 -12.51 -10.00 1.80
C LEU A 305 -12.93 -11.29 2.53
N TYR A 306 -12.22 -12.39 2.29
CA TYR A 306 -12.42 -13.73 2.88
C TYR A 306 -13.74 -14.45 2.59
N SER A 307 -14.70 -13.84 1.92
CA SER A 307 -16.03 -14.45 1.71
C SER A 307 -16.26 -14.98 0.30
N GLY A 308 -15.43 -14.59 -0.67
CA GLY A 308 -15.46 -15.08 -2.05
C GLY A 308 -14.27 -16.00 -2.34
N LEU A 309 -14.46 -16.97 -3.23
CA LEU A 309 -13.35 -17.81 -3.73
C LEU A 309 -12.33 -16.96 -4.50
N ASP A 310 -12.79 -15.91 -5.16
CA ASP A 310 -12.00 -14.97 -5.97
C ASP A 310 -10.88 -14.28 -5.17
N TYR A 311 -11.11 -13.99 -3.88
CA TYR A 311 -10.03 -13.47 -3.02
C TYR A 311 -8.84 -14.43 -2.96
N ALA A 312 -9.07 -15.68 -2.59
CA ALA A 312 -8.02 -16.67 -2.42
C ALA A 312 -7.46 -17.20 -3.75
N GLU A 313 -8.32 -17.30 -4.78
CA GLU A 313 -7.96 -17.90 -6.05
C GLU A 313 -7.36 -16.92 -7.06
N TYR A 314 -7.63 -15.62 -6.90
CA TYR A 314 -7.14 -14.60 -7.83
C TYR A 314 -6.45 -13.42 -7.12
N TYR A 315 -7.19 -12.63 -6.30
CA TYR A 315 -6.70 -11.33 -5.81
C TYR A 315 -5.45 -11.44 -4.94
N SER A 316 -5.25 -12.53 -4.21
CA SER A 316 -4.06 -12.77 -3.39
C SER A 316 -2.91 -13.47 -4.12
N GLN A 317 -2.99 -13.67 -5.44
CA GLN A 317 -2.02 -14.46 -6.20
C GLN A 317 -1.26 -13.64 -7.24
N PHE A 318 -0.05 -14.10 -7.63
CA PHE A 318 0.84 -13.40 -8.58
C PHE A 318 0.16 -12.87 -9.84
N PRO A 319 -0.68 -13.66 -10.57
CA PRO A 319 -1.26 -13.18 -11.83
C PRO A 319 -2.25 -12.02 -11.70
N SER A 320 -2.63 -11.62 -10.49
CA SER A 320 -3.43 -10.40 -10.25
C SER A 320 -2.59 -9.14 -10.06
N HIS A 321 -1.28 -9.30 -9.90
CA HIS A 321 -0.33 -8.22 -9.60
C HIS A 321 0.57 -7.90 -10.79
N ASN A 322 1.16 -6.72 -10.80
CA ASN A 322 2.11 -6.28 -11.83
C ASN A 322 3.53 -6.83 -11.54
N THR A 323 3.73 -8.12 -11.77
CA THR A 323 4.93 -8.89 -11.40
C THR A 323 5.22 -10.01 -12.38
N VAL A 324 6.18 -10.87 -12.08
CA VAL A 324 6.52 -12.06 -12.88
C VAL A 324 6.16 -13.34 -12.17
N CYS A 325 5.37 -14.18 -12.84
CA CYS A 325 5.02 -15.54 -12.43
C CYS A 325 5.92 -16.56 -13.14
N VAL A 326 6.52 -17.49 -12.39
CA VAL A 326 7.48 -18.47 -12.93
C VAL A 326 6.82 -19.84 -13.06
N ASP A 327 6.91 -20.46 -14.23
CA ASP A 327 6.38 -21.80 -14.54
C ASP A 327 4.88 -21.96 -14.21
N GLY A 328 4.14 -20.85 -14.15
CA GLY A 328 2.75 -20.82 -13.75
C GLY A 328 2.52 -21.04 -12.24
N ILE A 329 3.54 -21.08 -11.41
CA ILE A 329 3.42 -21.16 -9.95
C ILE A 329 3.01 -19.79 -9.44
N SER A 330 1.78 -19.68 -8.93
CA SER A 330 1.12 -18.39 -8.76
C SER A 330 0.94 -17.95 -7.31
N SER A 331 1.43 -18.70 -6.33
CA SER A 331 1.18 -18.39 -4.93
C SER A 331 2.23 -18.95 -3.98
N TYR A 332 2.38 -18.28 -2.84
CA TYR A 332 3.00 -18.77 -1.61
C TYR A 332 2.10 -18.39 -0.42
N PRO A 333 2.32 -18.92 0.80
CA PRO A 333 1.50 -18.55 1.95
C PRO A 333 1.48 -17.04 2.16
N VAL A 334 0.29 -16.47 2.15
CA VAL A 334 -0.02 -15.06 2.33
C VAL A 334 -0.51 -14.77 3.74
N MET A 335 -1.33 -13.83 4.01
CA MET A 335 -1.83 -13.42 5.31
C MET A 335 -0.73 -13.01 6.30
N LYS A 336 0.08 -13.93 6.82
CA LYS A 336 1.34 -13.66 7.54
C LYS A 336 2.48 -14.18 6.67
N SER A 337 3.19 -13.27 6.05
CA SER A 337 4.23 -13.56 5.07
C SER A 337 5.60 -13.07 5.55
N ASN A 338 6.64 -13.73 5.09
CA ASN A 338 8.05 -13.38 5.27
C ASN A 338 8.80 -13.50 3.94
N HIS A 339 8.19 -13.00 2.89
CA HIS A 339 8.70 -13.04 1.52
C HIS A 339 9.05 -11.60 1.06
N SER A 340 10.02 -11.01 1.75
CA SER A 340 10.53 -9.67 1.43
C SER A 340 11.48 -9.69 0.25
N PHE A 341 11.54 -8.57 -0.46
CA PHE A 341 12.65 -8.28 -1.36
C PHE A 341 13.77 -7.52 -0.63
N ASP A 342 14.99 -7.64 -1.14
CA ASP A 342 16.14 -6.87 -0.70
C ASP A 342 16.34 -5.64 -1.61
N LEU A 343 16.63 -4.48 -1.03
CA LEU A 343 17.03 -3.29 -1.75
C LEU A 343 18.53 -3.35 -2.02
N LEU A 344 18.92 -3.62 -3.27
CA LEU A 344 20.33 -3.73 -3.68
C LEU A 344 20.97 -2.35 -3.87
N SER A 345 20.26 -1.44 -4.54
CA SER A 345 20.71 -0.07 -4.77
C SER A 345 19.55 0.85 -5.07
N CYS A 346 19.72 2.15 -4.81
CA CYS A 346 18.73 3.17 -5.13
C CYS A 346 19.34 4.56 -5.29
N PHE A 347 18.63 5.44 -6.00
CA PHE A 347 18.91 6.86 -6.07
C PHE A 347 17.58 7.66 -6.15
N PRO A 348 17.46 8.77 -5.39
CA PRO A 348 18.38 9.17 -4.32
C PRO A 348 18.45 8.10 -3.23
N ALA A 349 19.46 8.14 -2.38
CA ALA A 349 19.44 7.33 -1.16
C ALA A 349 18.18 7.66 -0.37
N SER A 350 17.61 6.67 0.35
CA SER A 350 16.42 6.89 1.19
C SER A 350 16.60 8.14 2.04
N ALA A 351 15.74 9.12 1.85
CA ALA A 351 15.90 10.46 2.39
C ALA A 351 14.79 10.79 3.39
N GLU A 352 15.11 11.65 4.34
CA GLU A 352 14.12 12.25 5.23
C GLU A 352 13.05 13.01 4.41
N PRO A 353 11.82 13.15 4.95
CA PRO A 353 10.80 13.99 4.35
C PRO A 353 11.28 15.44 4.09
N GLY A 354 10.69 16.10 3.10
CA GLY A 354 11.02 17.48 2.75
C GLY A 354 12.30 17.65 1.92
N LYS A 355 12.95 16.58 1.49
CA LYS A 355 14.07 16.66 0.55
C LYS A 355 13.59 16.92 -0.86
N ALA A 356 14.41 17.63 -1.64
CA ALA A 356 14.11 17.96 -3.02
C ALA A 356 13.93 16.70 -3.88
N PHE A 357 12.94 16.72 -4.73
CA PHE A 357 12.74 15.70 -5.75
C PHE A 357 13.78 15.82 -6.86
N THR A 358 14.20 14.68 -7.38
CA THR A 358 15.20 14.61 -8.45
C THR A 358 14.51 14.32 -9.80
N SER A 359 15.17 14.71 -10.89
CA SER A 359 14.68 14.41 -12.24
C SER A 359 14.80 12.94 -12.62
N VAL A 360 15.61 12.19 -11.90
CA VAL A 360 15.75 10.75 -12.05
C VAL A 360 15.71 10.12 -10.67
N THR A 361 14.96 9.05 -10.53
CA THR A 361 15.03 8.14 -9.38
C THR A 361 15.23 6.73 -9.91
N TYR A 362 15.87 5.85 -9.15
CA TYR A 362 15.84 4.42 -9.43
C TYR A 362 15.94 3.60 -8.14
N SER A 363 15.47 2.37 -8.22
CA SER A 363 15.76 1.30 -7.27
C SER A 363 16.02 0.00 -8.01
N ASN A 364 16.90 -0.83 -7.45
CA ASN A 364 17.14 -2.19 -7.89
C ASN A 364 16.87 -3.13 -6.72
N LEU A 365 15.96 -4.06 -6.93
CA LEU A 365 15.45 -4.98 -5.91
C LEU A 365 15.81 -6.41 -6.28
N TYR A 366 16.05 -7.25 -5.29
CA TYR A 366 16.21 -8.69 -5.42
C TYR A 366 15.17 -9.43 -4.61
N PHE A 367 14.61 -10.48 -5.18
CA PHE A 367 13.67 -11.36 -4.53
C PHE A 367 13.95 -12.81 -4.95
N ARG A 368 13.94 -13.70 -3.97
CA ARG A 368 13.94 -15.13 -4.24
C ARG A 368 12.53 -15.67 -4.11
N GLU A 369 11.92 -16.01 -5.24
CA GLU A 369 10.60 -16.61 -5.25
C GLU A 369 10.69 -18.03 -4.64
N PRO A 370 9.95 -18.30 -3.53
CA PRO A 370 10.22 -19.48 -2.71
C PRO A 370 9.74 -20.79 -3.32
N GLU A 371 8.65 -20.77 -4.10
CA GLU A 371 8.01 -21.99 -4.61
C GLU A 371 8.72 -22.51 -5.87
N SER A 372 9.03 -21.64 -6.82
CA SER A 372 9.79 -21.99 -8.01
C SER A 372 11.31 -22.00 -7.78
N ARG A 373 11.77 -21.38 -6.68
CA ARG A 373 13.17 -21.08 -6.38
C ARG A 373 13.84 -20.28 -7.47
N ALA A 374 13.12 -19.29 -7.96
CA ALA A 374 13.64 -18.37 -8.96
C ALA A 374 14.29 -17.15 -8.29
N ASP A 375 15.48 -16.80 -8.75
CA ASP A 375 16.09 -15.51 -8.48
C ASP A 375 15.44 -14.48 -9.38
N GLN A 376 14.97 -13.38 -8.79
CA GLN A 376 14.34 -12.26 -9.50
C GLN A 376 15.01 -10.95 -9.12
N THR A 377 15.27 -10.10 -10.10
CA THR A 377 15.66 -8.71 -9.87
C THR A 377 14.74 -7.78 -10.64
N ARG A 378 14.40 -6.66 -10.05
CA ARG A 378 13.62 -5.60 -10.70
C ARG A 378 14.28 -4.25 -10.49
N MET A 379 14.71 -3.62 -11.58
CA MET A 379 15.15 -2.24 -11.59
C MET A 379 14.01 -1.35 -12.10
N MET A 380 13.57 -0.42 -11.26
CA MET A 380 12.56 0.57 -11.62
C MET A 380 13.14 1.98 -11.53
N SER A 381 12.79 2.84 -12.50
CA SER A 381 13.23 4.23 -12.52
C SER A 381 12.11 5.16 -12.95
N ILE A 382 12.11 6.39 -12.42
CA ILE A 382 11.35 7.53 -12.95
C ILE A 382 12.34 8.45 -13.65
N VAL A 383 12.06 8.83 -14.88
CA VAL A 383 12.83 9.83 -15.65
C VAL A 383 11.89 11.00 -15.99
N THR A 384 12.15 12.15 -15.39
CA THR A 384 11.40 13.40 -15.67
C THR A 384 11.99 14.08 -16.89
N THR A 385 11.16 14.34 -17.90
CA THR A 385 11.60 14.95 -19.16
C THR A 385 11.15 16.39 -19.32
N GLY A 386 10.22 16.83 -18.47
CA GLY A 386 9.68 18.18 -18.43
C GLY A 386 8.80 18.39 -17.21
N ALA A 387 8.19 19.55 -17.06
CA ALA A 387 7.34 19.89 -15.92
C ALA A 387 6.10 18.98 -15.80
N GLU A 388 5.62 18.48 -16.94
CA GLU A 388 4.39 17.67 -17.04
C GLU A 388 4.63 16.32 -17.70
N THR A 389 5.87 16.01 -18.04
CA THR A 389 6.25 14.83 -18.82
C THR A 389 7.35 14.04 -18.14
N GLY A 390 7.27 12.74 -18.29
CA GLY A 390 8.24 11.77 -17.80
C GLY A 390 7.77 10.36 -18.10
N TYR A 391 8.63 9.41 -17.84
CA TYR A 391 8.35 8.00 -18.09
C TYR A 391 8.97 7.12 -17.00
N TYR A 392 8.53 5.89 -16.96
CA TYR A 392 9.08 4.83 -16.12
C TYR A 392 9.94 3.89 -16.94
N VAL A 393 10.98 3.37 -16.33
CA VAL A 393 11.81 2.28 -16.84
C VAL A 393 11.61 1.07 -15.93
N ASP A 394 11.37 -0.09 -16.50
CA ASP A 394 11.29 -1.36 -15.77
C ASP A 394 12.15 -2.41 -16.46
N VAL A 395 13.11 -2.96 -15.73
CA VAL A 395 13.93 -4.09 -16.16
C VAL A 395 13.77 -5.21 -15.15
N PHE A 396 13.04 -6.25 -15.56
CA PHE A 396 12.75 -7.40 -14.72
C PHE A 396 13.50 -8.64 -15.22
N ARG A 397 14.34 -9.21 -14.37
CA ARG A 397 15.07 -10.44 -14.62
C ARG A 397 14.56 -11.57 -13.75
N SER A 398 14.46 -12.77 -14.30
CA SER A 398 13.99 -13.94 -13.57
C SER A 398 14.60 -15.23 -14.12
N ARG A 399 15.13 -16.08 -13.24
CA ARG A 399 15.63 -17.42 -13.59
C ARG A 399 15.53 -18.37 -12.41
N LYS A 400 15.33 -19.63 -12.64
CA LYS A 400 15.40 -20.65 -11.59
C LYS A 400 16.86 -20.97 -11.25
N GLU A 401 17.16 -21.08 -9.96
CA GLU A 401 18.51 -21.37 -9.45
C GLU A 401 19.12 -22.64 -10.07
N LYS A 402 18.29 -23.66 -10.29
CA LYS A 402 18.73 -24.96 -10.83
C LYS A 402 18.46 -25.14 -12.32
N GLY A 403 18.01 -24.08 -13.00
CA GLY A 403 17.56 -24.18 -14.38
C GLY A 403 16.28 -25.00 -14.54
N GLY A 404 15.98 -25.36 -15.78
CA GLY A 404 14.77 -26.09 -16.12
C GLY A 404 13.54 -25.18 -16.12
N ASP A 405 13.75 -23.89 -16.36
CA ASP A 405 12.72 -22.89 -16.57
C ASP A 405 11.88 -23.26 -17.79
N LYS A 406 10.55 -23.31 -17.62
CA LYS A 406 9.63 -23.54 -18.74
C LYS A 406 9.19 -22.23 -19.33
N MET A 407 8.71 -21.31 -18.46
CA MET A 407 8.21 -20.01 -18.86
C MET A 407 8.23 -19.02 -17.69
N HIS A 408 8.38 -17.76 -18.03
CA HIS A 408 8.22 -16.62 -17.13
C HIS A 408 7.15 -15.71 -17.72
N ASP A 409 6.09 -15.42 -16.97
CA ASP A 409 4.97 -14.57 -17.38
C ASP A 409 5.05 -13.23 -16.67
N TYR A 410 5.36 -12.18 -17.40
CA TYR A 410 5.33 -10.80 -16.93
C TYR A 410 3.92 -10.25 -17.10
N PHE A 411 3.26 -9.93 -15.99
CA PHE A 411 1.93 -9.35 -15.95
C PHE A 411 1.97 -7.83 -15.78
N TYR A 412 1.14 -7.14 -16.55
CA TYR A 412 0.83 -5.74 -16.35
C TYR A 412 -0.66 -5.47 -16.52
N HIS A 413 -1.27 -4.93 -15.46
CA HIS A 413 -2.68 -4.56 -15.39
C HIS A 413 -2.81 -3.04 -15.43
N ASN A 414 -3.75 -2.53 -16.21
CA ASN A 414 -4.01 -1.09 -16.29
C ASN A 414 -5.50 -0.81 -16.35
N LEU A 415 -5.89 0.34 -15.81
CA LEU A 415 -7.25 0.84 -15.95
C LEU A 415 -7.51 1.26 -17.39
N GLY A 416 -8.76 1.10 -17.83
CA GLY A 416 -9.18 1.57 -19.13
C GLY A 416 -10.32 0.74 -19.72
N GLN A 417 -10.83 1.20 -20.86
CA GLN A 417 -11.84 0.50 -21.64
C GLN A 417 -11.24 -0.24 -22.84
N THR A 418 -10.08 0.21 -23.33
CA THR A 418 -9.46 -0.39 -24.51
C THR A 418 -7.96 -0.61 -24.31
N LEU A 419 -7.48 -1.75 -24.79
CA LEU A 419 -6.08 -2.08 -24.94
C LEU A 419 -5.78 -2.34 -26.42
N THR A 420 -4.86 -1.56 -26.99
CA THR A 420 -4.32 -1.78 -28.34
C THR A 420 -2.90 -2.29 -28.21
N LEU A 421 -2.58 -3.40 -28.88
CA LEU A 421 -1.23 -4.00 -28.91
C LEU A 421 -0.76 -4.17 -30.35
N THR A 422 0.38 -3.56 -30.69
CA THR A 422 1.02 -3.61 -32.00
C THR A 422 2.51 -3.87 -31.87
N ALA A 423 3.18 -4.19 -32.93
CA ALA A 423 4.63 -4.03 -32.97
C ALA A 423 5.00 -2.56 -32.76
N ALA A 424 6.19 -2.26 -32.26
CA ALA A 424 6.64 -0.90 -32.00
C ALA A 424 6.74 -0.03 -33.27
N ASP A 425 6.90 -0.66 -34.44
CA ASP A 425 6.86 -0.03 -35.76
C ASP A 425 5.43 0.29 -36.26
N GLY A 426 4.41 -0.05 -35.46
CA GLY A 426 3.00 0.12 -35.79
C GLY A 426 2.38 -1.01 -36.62
N SER A 427 3.16 -2.04 -37.01
CA SER A 427 2.63 -3.19 -37.74
C SER A 427 1.74 -4.05 -36.85
N ASP A 428 0.72 -4.67 -37.47
CA ASP A 428 -0.19 -5.59 -36.79
C ASP A 428 0.56 -6.86 -36.38
N LEU A 429 0.35 -7.29 -35.13
CA LEU A 429 0.89 -8.56 -34.61
C LEU A 429 0.02 -9.76 -34.96
N ASN A 430 -1.16 -9.53 -35.56
CA ASN A 430 -2.11 -10.57 -35.92
C ASN A 430 -2.53 -11.46 -34.73
N LEU A 431 -2.89 -10.83 -33.64
CA LEU A 431 -3.33 -11.48 -32.40
C LEU A 431 -4.47 -12.48 -32.66
N GLN A 432 -4.29 -13.73 -32.24
CA GLN A 432 -5.26 -14.79 -32.39
C GLN A 432 -5.91 -15.14 -31.05
N PRO A 433 -7.22 -15.46 -31.00
CA PRO A 433 -7.85 -16.00 -29.80
C PRO A 433 -7.10 -17.24 -29.29
N THR A 434 -7.00 -17.39 -27.96
CA THR A 434 -6.29 -18.50 -27.35
C THR A 434 -6.94 -18.98 -26.06
N GLU A 435 -6.77 -20.25 -25.75
CA GLU A 435 -7.09 -20.86 -24.46
C GLU A 435 -5.87 -20.90 -23.51
N GLU A 436 -4.71 -20.43 -23.95
CA GLU A 436 -3.53 -20.30 -23.09
C GLU A 436 -3.74 -19.28 -21.97
N LEU A 437 -2.80 -19.14 -21.06
CA LEU A 437 -3.00 -18.45 -19.78
C LEU A 437 -4.20 -19.05 -19.03
N ALA A 438 -4.28 -20.37 -18.99
CA ALA A 438 -5.27 -21.13 -18.28
C ALA A 438 -4.65 -21.79 -17.04
N PHE A 439 -5.48 -22.46 -16.26
CA PHE A 439 -5.04 -23.28 -15.14
C PHE A 439 -3.97 -24.29 -15.58
N ALA A 440 -2.81 -24.28 -14.94
CA ALA A 440 -1.66 -25.10 -15.32
C ALA A 440 -1.17 -26.05 -14.20
N GLY A 441 -1.76 -26.06 -13.00
CA GLY A 441 -1.36 -26.92 -11.89
C GLY A 441 -2.11 -26.65 -10.59
N ALA A 442 -1.76 -27.36 -9.52
CA ALA A 442 -2.56 -27.50 -8.29
C ALA A 442 -2.86 -26.19 -7.51
N HIS A 443 -2.25 -25.06 -7.82
CA HIS A 443 -2.42 -23.78 -7.11
C HIS A 443 -2.58 -22.60 -8.06
N LEU A 444 -3.05 -22.84 -9.29
CA LEU A 444 -2.98 -21.88 -10.37
C LEU A 444 -4.34 -21.35 -10.82
N TYR A 445 -5.27 -21.25 -9.90
CA TYR A 445 -6.62 -20.75 -10.19
C TYR A 445 -6.60 -19.35 -10.78
N ALA A 446 -5.63 -18.49 -10.41
CA ALA A 446 -5.56 -17.13 -10.87
C ALA A 446 -5.54 -16.99 -12.41
N TYR A 447 -4.85 -17.87 -13.11
CA TYR A 447 -4.86 -17.90 -14.57
C TYR A 447 -6.24 -18.16 -15.16
N SER A 448 -7.09 -18.96 -14.51
CA SER A 448 -8.45 -19.27 -14.96
C SER A 448 -9.41 -18.09 -14.86
N TYR A 449 -9.04 -17.05 -14.13
CA TYR A 449 -9.81 -15.80 -14.03
C TYR A 449 -9.57 -14.85 -15.21
N LEU A 450 -8.53 -15.10 -16.03
CA LEU A 450 -8.26 -14.33 -17.23
C LEU A 450 -9.14 -14.83 -18.38
N TYR A 451 -9.76 -13.90 -19.09
CA TYR A 451 -10.68 -14.23 -20.18
C TYR A 451 -10.49 -13.28 -21.37
N ASP A 452 -11.19 -13.53 -22.46
CA ASP A 452 -11.08 -12.79 -23.73
C ASP A 452 -9.64 -12.66 -24.22
N LYS A 453 -8.92 -13.78 -24.14
CA LYS A 453 -7.48 -13.87 -24.34
C LYS A 453 -7.12 -13.94 -25.81
N LYS A 454 -6.07 -13.17 -26.21
CA LYS A 454 -5.48 -13.24 -27.53
C LYS A 454 -3.96 -13.31 -27.40
N VAL A 455 -3.29 -13.98 -28.34
CA VAL A 455 -1.84 -14.22 -28.34
C VAL A 455 -1.22 -13.92 -29.70
N ALA A 456 0.02 -13.47 -29.67
CA ALA A 456 0.94 -13.49 -30.83
C ALA A 456 2.34 -13.89 -30.37
N ALA A 457 2.97 -14.83 -31.07
CA ALA A 457 4.38 -15.10 -30.94
C ALA A 457 5.15 -14.05 -31.74
N THR A 458 6.11 -13.37 -31.12
CA THR A 458 6.86 -12.30 -31.77
C THR A 458 8.23 -12.06 -31.15
N ASN A 459 9.22 -11.84 -31.99
CA ASN A 459 10.54 -11.34 -31.59
C ASN A 459 10.68 -9.81 -31.80
N LYS A 460 9.61 -9.13 -32.25
CA LYS A 460 9.61 -7.68 -32.43
C LYS A 460 9.39 -6.98 -31.10
N ASP A 461 9.95 -5.79 -30.98
CA ASP A 461 9.54 -4.84 -29.96
C ASP A 461 8.05 -4.53 -30.13
N VAL A 462 7.34 -4.42 -29.01
CA VAL A 462 5.89 -4.20 -29.02
C VAL A 462 5.53 -2.88 -28.34
N LYS A 463 4.38 -2.36 -28.72
CA LYS A 463 3.74 -1.20 -28.08
C LYS A 463 2.31 -1.54 -27.68
N ALA A 464 2.01 -1.43 -26.38
CA ALA A 464 0.65 -1.46 -25.86
C ALA A 464 0.19 -0.06 -25.46
N THR A 465 -1.06 0.27 -25.75
CA THR A 465 -1.69 1.52 -25.32
C THR A 465 -3.01 1.21 -24.63
N PHE A 466 -3.06 1.54 -23.34
CA PHE A 466 -4.25 1.45 -22.50
C PHE A 466 -4.94 2.81 -22.51
N THR A 467 -6.26 2.85 -22.73
CA THR A 467 -7.01 4.09 -22.87
C THR A 467 -8.14 4.17 -21.86
N ILE A 468 -8.17 5.26 -21.10
CA ILE A 468 -9.31 5.69 -20.29
C ILE A 468 -10.04 6.78 -21.09
N ASP A 469 -11.24 6.45 -21.57
CA ASP A 469 -12.12 7.36 -22.29
C ASP A 469 -12.83 8.28 -21.27
N MET A 470 -12.56 9.58 -21.35
CA MET A 470 -13.06 10.62 -20.45
C MET A 470 -14.28 11.36 -21.03
N LYS A 471 -15.20 10.65 -21.69
CA LYS A 471 -16.35 11.20 -22.43
C LYS A 471 -17.10 12.32 -21.73
N ASP A 472 -17.25 12.23 -20.41
CA ASP A 472 -18.10 13.13 -19.63
C ASP A 472 -17.34 14.32 -19.00
N LYS A 473 -16.03 14.43 -19.22
CA LYS A 473 -15.17 15.42 -18.56
C LYS A 473 -14.13 16.01 -19.53
N ASP A 474 -14.51 17.05 -20.24
CA ASP A 474 -13.59 17.83 -21.10
C ASP A 474 -12.92 17.06 -22.25
N GLY A 475 -13.24 15.78 -22.45
CA GLY A 475 -12.71 14.93 -23.51
C GLY A 475 -11.19 14.79 -23.54
N ASP A 476 -10.52 14.81 -22.36
CA ASP A 476 -9.08 14.62 -22.23
C ASP A 476 -8.78 13.17 -21.86
N ASP A 477 -8.93 12.27 -22.83
CA ASP A 477 -8.65 10.85 -22.64
C ASP A 477 -7.24 10.64 -22.10
N ILE A 478 -7.10 9.63 -21.21
CA ILE A 478 -5.83 9.30 -20.55
C ILE A 478 -5.28 8.02 -21.14
N TYR A 479 -3.98 8.02 -21.39
CA TYR A 479 -3.27 6.90 -21.97
C TYR A 479 -2.13 6.46 -21.06
N MET A 480 -1.96 5.13 -20.92
CA MET A 480 -0.69 4.53 -20.53
C MET A 480 -0.11 3.87 -21.76
N ASN A 481 1.05 4.35 -22.21
CA ASN A 481 1.81 3.76 -23.31
C ASN A 481 2.91 2.87 -22.72
N LEU A 482 2.95 1.62 -23.13
CA LEU A 482 3.97 0.63 -22.77
C LEU A 482 4.73 0.24 -24.03
N TRP A 483 6.05 0.37 -24.02
CA TRP A 483 6.96 -0.26 -24.98
C TRP A 483 7.70 -1.39 -24.28
N MET A 484 7.80 -2.54 -24.92
CA MET A 484 8.58 -3.69 -24.41
C MET A 484 9.49 -4.24 -25.48
N LYS A 485 10.74 -4.55 -25.07
CA LYS A 485 11.74 -5.22 -25.90
C LYS A 485 11.23 -6.56 -26.39
N GLY A 486 11.38 -6.81 -27.68
CA GLY A 486 11.18 -8.12 -28.28
C GLY A 486 12.35 -9.06 -27.98
N GLU A 487 12.08 -10.33 -27.83
CA GLU A 487 13.09 -11.36 -27.62
C GLU A 487 12.70 -12.65 -28.36
N PRO A 488 13.66 -13.49 -28.74
CA PRO A 488 13.37 -14.83 -29.26
C PRO A 488 12.53 -15.64 -28.26
N ASP A 489 11.65 -16.48 -28.79
CA ASP A 489 10.77 -17.36 -28.01
C ASP A 489 9.83 -16.61 -27.04
N ARG A 490 9.44 -15.37 -27.40
CA ARG A 490 8.50 -14.56 -26.63
C ARG A 490 7.11 -14.60 -27.26
N GLU A 491 6.12 -14.65 -26.40
CA GLU A 491 4.72 -14.47 -26.73
C GLU A 491 4.15 -13.27 -25.99
N VAL A 492 3.26 -12.55 -26.63
CA VAL A 492 2.54 -11.43 -26.01
C VAL A 492 1.05 -11.67 -26.07
N PHE A 493 0.38 -11.35 -24.97
CA PHE A 493 -1.04 -11.57 -24.79
C PHE A 493 -1.76 -10.28 -24.45
N THR A 494 -2.99 -10.18 -24.88
CA THR A 494 -4.00 -9.30 -24.29
C THR A 494 -5.06 -10.16 -23.63
N ALA A 495 -5.53 -9.74 -22.47
CA ALA A 495 -6.60 -10.41 -21.74
C ALA A 495 -7.43 -9.40 -20.94
N LEU A 496 -8.58 -9.85 -20.47
CA LEU A 496 -9.35 -9.17 -19.45
C LEU A 496 -9.22 -9.94 -18.13
N ALA A 497 -9.06 -9.20 -17.05
CA ALA A 497 -8.97 -9.72 -15.69
C ALA A 497 -10.13 -9.22 -14.83
N PRO A 498 -10.40 -9.84 -13.67
CA PRO A 498 -11.37 -9.34 -12.71
C PRO A 498 -11.17 -7.87 -12.36
N MET A 499 -12.24 -7.22 -12.00
CA MET A 499 -12.28 -5.78 -11.68
C MET A 499 -11.43 -5.46 -10.45
N THR A 500 -10.76 -4.31 -10.49
CA THR A 500 -10.09 -3.73 -9.32
C THR A 500 -11.12 -2.93 -8.50
N GLU A 501 -11.79 -3.59 -7.57
CA GLU A 501 -12.91 -3.01 -6.81
C GLU A 501 -12.55 -1.70 -6.12
N GLY A 502 -11.38 -1.61 -5.55
CA GLY A 502 -10.99 -0.46 -4.78
C GLY A 502 -10.99 0.87 -5.52
N LEU A 503 -10.76 0.83 -6.82
CA LEU A 503 -10.71 2.03 -7.66
C LEU A 503 -12.08 2.59 -8.03
N SER A 504 -13.16 1.83 -7.79
CA SER A 504 -14.53 2.35 -7.91
C SER A 504 -14.78 3.53 -6.95
N ARG A 505 -13.94 3.68 -5.94
CA ARG A 505 -13.97 4.78 -4.96
C ARG A 505 -13.10 5.98 -5.37
N THR A 506 -12.36 5.86 -6.47
CA THR A 506 -11.53 6.96 -6.98
C THR A 506 -12.43 8.11 -7.43
N PRO A 507 -12.30 9.31 -6.84
CA PRO A 507 -13.09 10.47 -7.26
C PRO A 507 -12.78 10.83 -8.72
N ASN A 508 -13.79 11.34 -9.39
CA ASN A 508 -13.65 11.88 -10.73
C ASN A 508 -13.35 10.86 -11.84
N MET A 509 -13.45 9.57 -11.58
CA MET A 509 -13.46 8.60 -12.67
C MET A 509 -14.71 8.76 -13.52
N PRO A 510 -14.58 8.74 -14.88
CA PRO A 510 -15.69 9.02 -15.80
C PRO A 510 -16.67 7.85 -15.95
N TYR A 511 -16.33 6.68 -15.45
CA TYR A 511 -17.13 5.46 -15.54
C TYR A 511 -17.06 4.66 -14.23
N ASN A 512 -18.02 3.76 -14.03
CA ASN A 512 -18.01 2.90 -12.85
C ASN A 512 -16.98 1.77 -13.03
N ILE A 513 -15.85 1.89 -12.37
CA ILE A 513 -14.77 0.90 -12.41
C ILE A 513 -15.22 -0.49 -11.95
N LYS A 514 -16.22 -0.57 -11.07
CA LYS A 514 -16.81 -1.87 -10.66
C LYS A 514 -17.39 -2.67 -11.82
N GLU A 515 -17.79 -2.02 -12.89
CA GLU A 515 -18.43 -2.62 -14.06
C GLU A 515 -17.43 -2.88 -15.20
N GLN A 516 -16.14 -2.48 -14.99
CA GLN A 516 -15.11 -2.62 -16.02
C GLN A 516 -14.11 -3.71 -15.61
N PRO A 517 -13.79 -4.64 -16.51
CA PRO A 517 -12.67 -5.55 -16.31
C PRO A 517 -11.36 -4.79 -16.31
N THR A 518 -10.35 -5.36 -15.68
CA THR A 518 -9.00 -4.82 -15.73
C THR A 518 -8.33 -5.26 -17.02
N LEU A 519 -7.83 -4.30 -17.81
CA LEU A 519 -7.08 -4.58 -19.03
C LEU A 519 -5.73 -5.17 -18.66
N THR A 520 -5.37 -6.30 -19.27
CA THR A 520 -4.19 -7.07 -18.93
C THR A 520 -3.31 -7.30 -20.15
N PHE A 521 -2.05 -6.93 -20.04
CA PHE A 521 -0.97 -7.31 -20.95
C PHE A 521 -0.11 -8.36 -20.28
N VAL A 522 0.23 -9.43 -21.00
CA VAL A 522 1.19 -10.44 -20.53
C VAL A 522 2.26 -10.64 -21.58
N ALA A 523 3.52 -10.69 -21.15
CA ALA A 523 4.63 -11.15 -21.97
C ALA A 523 5.17 -12.45 -21.38
N ARG A 524 5.13 -13.54 -22.15
CA ARG A 524 5.67 -14.84 -21.79
C ARG A 524 7.01 -15.04 -22.45
N GLN A 525 8.04 -15.30 -21.65
CA GLN A 525 9.33 -15.76 -22.12
C GLN A 525 9.42 -17.26 -21.90
N HIS A 526 9.58 -18.03 -22.97
CA HIS A 526 9.91 -19.45 -22.86
C HIS A 526 11.38 -19.62 -22.46
N GLY A 527 11.63 -20.52 -21.51
CA GLY A 527 12.93 -20.62 -20.85
C GLY A 527 13.14 -19.51 -19.81
N GLU A 528 14.38 -19.21 -19.50
CA GLU A 528 14.74 -18.20 -18.51
C GLU A 528 14.60 -16.76 -19.07
N ALA A 529 14.36 -15.81 -18.18
CA ALA A 529 14.23 -14.39 -18.46
C ALA A 529 15.31 -13.56 -17.73
N TRP A 530 16.51 -14.10 -17.55
CA TRP A 530 17.63 -13.40 -16.93
C TRP A 530 18.50 -12.72 -17.98
N ASN A 531 18.96 -13.50 -18.97
CA ASN A 531 19.71 -12.99 -20.11
C ASN A 531 18.78 -12.42 -21.22
N ARG A 532 17.50 -12.70 -21.12
CA ARG A 532 16.43 -12.14 -21.97
C ARG A 532 15.38 -11.44 -21.10
N PRO A 533 15.78 -10.36 -20.39
CA PRO A 533 14.92 -9.71 -19.43
C PRO A 533 13.67 -9.08 -20.07
N PHE A 534 12.66 -8.86 -19.24
CA PHE A 534 11.55 -7.97 -19.61
C PHE A 534 12.01 -6.53 -19.43
N VAL A 535 12.16 -5.81 -20.54
CA VAL A 535 12.64 -4.43 -20.57
C VAL A 535 11.52 -3.54 -21.11
N SER A 536 11.00 -2.67 -20.25
CA SER A 536 9.82 -1.87 -20.56
C SER A 536 9.99 -0.39 -20.26
N ILE A 537 9.33 0.43 -21.06
CA ILE A 537 9.15 1.86 -20.84
C ILE A 537 7.64 2.13 -20.73
N TYR A 538 7.23 2.88 -19.70
CA TYR A 538 5.84 3.29 -19.50
C TYR A 538 5.73 4.82 -19.51
N GLU A 539 4.83 5.36 -20.28
CA GLU A 539 4.60 6.81 -20.34
C GLU A 539 3.10 7.11 -20.19
N PRO A 540 2.69 7.73 -19.07
CA PRO A 540 1.34 8.27 -18.97
C PRO A 540 1.22 9.56 -19.76
N SER A 541 0.19 9.67 -20.59
CA SER A 541 -0.09 10.84 -21.41
C SER A 541 -1.59 11.11 -21.46
N THR A 542 -2.00 12.24 -22.06
CA THR A 542 -3.40 12.53 -22.31
C THR A 542 -3.59 13.00 -23.75
N LYS A 543 -4.84 13.14 -24.17
CA LYS A 543 -5.17 13.69 -25.49
C LYS A 543 -4.68 15.13 -25.65
N LYS A 544 -4.77 15.95 -24.59
CA LYS A 544 -4.29 17.34 -24.58
C LYS A 544 -2.78 17.44 -24.35
N GLU A 545 -2.20 16.50 -23.63
CA GLU A 545 -0.76 16.37 -23.34
C GLU A 545 -0.25 15.04 -23.93
N PRO A 546 -0.10 14.95 -25.24
CA PRO A 546 0.23 13.69 -25.92
C PRO A 546 1.64 13.22 -25.55
N SER A 547 1.88 11.91 -25.74
CA SER A 547 3.19 11.28 -25.51
C SER A 547 4.35 12.17 -25.97
N ALA A 548 5.30 12.42 -25.08
CA ALA A 548 6.53 13.15 -25.38
C ALA A 548 7.58 12.24 -26.05
N ILE A 549 7.43 10.92 -25.94
CA ILE A 549 8.32 9.96 -26.55
C ILE A 549 8.07 9.89 -28.06
N GLN A 550 9.15 10.01 -28.84
CA GLN A 550 9.16 9.82 -30.27
C GLN A 550 9.39 8.36 -30.62
N SER A 551 10.40 7.74 -29.99
CA SER A 551 10.74 6.33 -30.19
C SER A 551 11.46 5.75 -28.99
N VAL A 552 11.26 4.46 -28.78
CA VAL A 552 12.06 3.62 -27.88
C VAL A 552 12.76 2.59 -28.75
N SER A 553 14.03 2.37 -28.51
CA SER A 553 14.81 1.31 -29.14
C SER A 553 15.68 0.63 -28.10
N TYR A 554 15.96 -0.63 -28.33
CA TYR A 554 16.77 -1.44 -27.43
C TYR A 554 18.05 -1.86 -28.15
N PHE A 555 19.11 -2.12 -27.39
CA PHE A 555 20.36 -2.57 -27.90
C PHE A 555 21.07 -3.45 -26.88
N ASP A 556 21.86 -4.39 -27.39
CA ASP A 556 22.65 -5.31 -26.59
C ASP A 556 24.11 -4.86 -26.56
N ALA A 557 24.90 -5.35 -25.60
CA ALA A 557 26.33 -5.16 -25.54
C ALA A 557 27.02 -6.50 -25.76
N GLU A 558 28.16 -6.46 -26.46
CA GLU A 558 29.00 -7.64 -26.69
C GLU A 558 30.17 -7.66 -25.71
N GLY A 559 30.42 -8.79 -25.07
CA GLY A 559 31.57 -9.00 -24.18
C GLY A 559 31.27 -10.02 -23.08
N ALA A 560 32.31 -10.61 -22.54
CA ALA A 560 32.14 -11.53 -21.41
C ALA A 560 31.58 -10.80 -20.18
N GLY A 561 30.55 -11.38 -19.56
CA GLY A 561 29.86 -10.80 -18.40
C GLY A 561 28.80 -9.75 -18.74
N LEU A 562 28.45 -9.61 -20.03
CA LEU A 562 27.40 -8.70 -20.50
C LEU A 562 26.19 -9.47 -21.07
N GLU A 563 26.07 -10.75 -20.76
CA GLU A 563 25.03 -11.64 -21.31
C GLU A 563 23.62 -11.20 -20.86
N ASP A 564 23.50 -10.53 -19.70
CA ASP A 564 22.26 -10.01 -19.15
C ASP A 564 22.14 -8.48 -19.28
N PHE A 565 22.98 -7.87 -20.12
CA PHE A 565 22.92 -6.42 -20.37
C PHE A 565 21.58 -6.02 -21.00
N ALA A 566 21.01 -4.94 -20.52
CA ALA A 566 19.85 -4.32 -21.10
C ALA A 566 20.14 -2.85 -21.40
N GLY A 567 20.20 -2.51 -22.68
CA GLY A 567 20.40 -1.15 -23.19
C GLY A 567 19.10 -0.58 -23.76
N ILE A 568 18.74 0.64 -23.36
CA ILE A 568 17.55 1.34 -23.82
C ILE A 568 17.94 2.74 -24.32
N CYS A 569 17.40 3.12 -25.46
CA CYS A 569 17.50 4.48 -25.98
C CYS A 569 16.10 5.06 -26.14
N VAL A 570 15.76 6.08 -25.35
CA VAL A 570 14.50 6.81 -25.44
C VAL A 570 14.75 8.15 -26.11
N LYS A 571 14.13 8.37 -27.27
CA LYS A 571 14.15 9.66 -27.97
C LYS A 571 12.86 10.41 -27.75
N SER A 572 12.95 11.60 -27.24
CA SER A 572 11.81 12.50 -27.04
C SER A 572 11.62 13.43 -28.24
N LYS A 573 10.38 13.86 -28.48
CA LYS A 573 10.00 14.77 -29.59
C LYS A 573 10.68 16.14 -29.52
N ASN A 574 11.14 16.56 -28.32
CA ASN A 574 11.90 17.80 -28.12
C ASN A 574 13.40 17.66 -28.44
N GLY A 575 13.85 16.51 -28.92
CA GLY A 575 15.24 16.22 -29.28
C GLY A 575 16.11 15.67 -28.14
N ARG A 576 15.58 15.50 -26.93
CA ARG A 576 16.28 14.82 -25.82
C ARG A 576 16.46 13.34 -26.15
N ILE A 577 17.62 12.80 -25.82
CA ILE A 577 17.96 11.38 -25.96
C ILE A 577 18.48 10.89 -24.61
N ASP A 578 17.84 9.87 -24.08
CA ASP A 578 18.24 9.20 -22.85
C ASP A 578 18.77 7.80 -23.19
N HIS A 579 19.94 7.48 -22.68
CA HIS A 579 20.51 6.13 -22.74
C HIS A 579 20.50 5.55 -21.32
N ILE A 580 19.94 4.35 -21.20
CA ILE A 580 19.77 3.67 -19.92
C ILE A 580 20.43 2.30 -20.04
N PHE A 581 21.23 1.92 -19.06
CA PHE A 581 21.96 0.66 -19.02
C PHE A 581 21.62 -0.06 -17.71
N SER A 582 21.42 -1.36 -17.79
CA SER A 582 21.17 -2.21 -16.64
C SER A 582 21.91 -3.54 -16.77
N LEU A 583 22.61 -3.92 -15.71
CA LEU A 583 23.25 -5.21 -15.51
C LEU A 583 22.75 -5.82 -14.21
N SER A 584 22.74 -7.14 -14.08
CA SER A 584 22.33 -7.81 -12.84
C SER A 584 23.39 -7.75 -11.75
N ASP A 585 24.68 -7.69 -12.13
CA ASP A 585 25.82 -7.69 -11.19
C ASP A 585 26.32 -6.27 -10.97
N ALA A 586 26.08 -5.73 -9.77
CA ALA A 586 26.57 -4.41 -9.37
C ALA A 586 28.12 -4.34 -9.31
N ALA A 587 28.84 -5.46 -9.16
CA ALA A 587 30.29 -5.48 -9.13
C ALA A 587 30.92 -5.21 -10.51
N GLN A 588 30.16 -5.31 -11.58
CA GLN A 588 30.61 -5.02 -12.95
C GLN A 588 30.40 -3.55 -13.37
N THR A 589 29.80 -2.75 -12.52
CA THR A 589 29.50 -1.32 -12.80
C THR A 589 30.59 -0.34 -12.34
N ALA A 590 31.76 -0.85 -11.95
CA ALA A 590 32.90 -0.03 -11.53
C ALA A 590 33.85 0.29 -12.69
#